data_1a806a1130f3e79c27563d681ba08380
#
_entry.id   1a806a1130f3e79c27563d681ba08380
#
_cell.length_a   1.000
_cell.length_b   1.000
_cell.length_c   1.000
_cell.angle_alpha   90.00
_cell.angle_beta   90.00
_cell.angle_gamma   90.00
#
_symmetry.space_group_name_H-M   'P 1'
#
loop_
_entity.id
_entity.type
_entity.pdbx_description
1 polymer ?
#
loop_
_entity_poly.entity_id
_entity_poly.type
_entity_poly.pdbx_seq_one_letter_code
_entity_poly.pdbx_strand_id
1 'polypeptide(L)'
;MIRISQLKLKVGHTREQLFEEIIHQAHGKRPVSWQIVRKSVDARKKPQLFYVYTIDAEFENEKKLLSAKKSKWTRSTVVKYRFPYNKKDGSGASSTEVSTIDRAVIVGMGPAGLFAALVLARAGFAPIVFERGDCVEKRSEIVEHFFERGELDEESNVQFGEGGAGTFSDGKLNTLVKDKFGRNHFVLKEFVKHGAPEEILYEAKPHIGTDILKDVVASIRKEIESLGGEVHFRTKVCDILCEKISGSVAERERAEAEKNLLMQDKQLTGLILEKEGVQAEYPCRNVIFAIGHSARDTFYMLHERELSMNPKAFAIGVRVEHPAHLIKESQYGEGYPEEVPTASYKLTHQCKGTGRGIYSFCMCPGGYVVNSSSEKGRLCVNGMSYHDRAGHNSNTALITTVTPDDFPSDSPLAGLEFQRKYEELAYKIGNGKIPVQLFGDFLKNQMSTKLGKVTPSIKGEWQFAN
;
A
#
# COMPACT_ATOMS: atom_id res chain seq x y z
N MET A 1 -3.73 31.13 -7.30
CA MET A 1 -2.35 30.57 -7.46
C MET A 1 -2.09 30.23 -8.92
N ILE A 2 -0.86 30.41 -9.33
CA ILE A 2 -0.33 30.11 -10.67
C ILE A 2 0.59 28.93 -10.57
N ARG A 3 0.46 27.96 -11.49
CA ARG A 3 1.34 26.80 -11.61
C ARG A 3 2.48 27.09 -12.58
N ILE A 4 3.70 26.99 -12.07
CA ILE A 4 4.96 27.10 -12.80
C ILE A 4 5.56 25.71 -12.91
N SER A 5 5.71 25.19 -14.11
CA SER A 5 6.21 23.84 -14.36
C SER A 5 7.57 23.88 -15.05
N GLN A 6 8.32 22.75 -14.96
CA GLN A 6 9.63 22.56 -15.59
C GLN A 6 10.71 23.54 -15.09
N LEU A 7 10.64 23.94 -13.83
CA LEU A 7 11.68 24.73 -13.17
C LEU A 7 12.88 23.84 -12.90
N LYS A 8 14.05 24.13 -13.46
CA LYS A 8 15.24 23.28 -13.36
C LYS A 8 16.34 23.96 -12.59
N LEU A 9 16.85 23.26 -11.56
CA LEU A 9 18.06 23.64 -10.85
C LEU A 9 19.02 22.45 -10.75
N LYS A 10 20.33 22.72 -10.67
CA LYS A 10 21.32 21.67 -10.42
C LYS A 10 21.05 20.97 -9.09
N VAL A 11 21.36 19.69 -9.00
CA VAL A 11 21.37 18.99 -7.71
C VAL A 11 22.33 19.71 -6.75
N GLY A 12 22.01 19.77 -5.47
CA GLY A 12 22.78 20.52 -4.47
C GLY A 12 22.44 22.01 -4.33
N HIS A 13 21.40 22.51 -5.05
CA HIS A 13 20.95 23.90 -4.85
C HIS A 13 20.22 24.08 -3.51
N THR A 14 20.21 25.31 -3.00
CA THR A 14 19.52 25.67 -1.76
C THR A 14 18.05 26.06 -2.02
N ARG A 15 17.27 26.17 -0.95
CA ARG A 15 15.88 26.64 -1.03
C ARG A 15 15.80 28.11 -1.49
N GLU A 16 16.78 28.91 -1.12
CA GLU A 16 16.92 30.32 -1.55
C GLU A 16 17.14 30.41 -3.06
N GLN A 17 17.99 29.54 -3.61
CA GLN A 17 18.22 29.48 -5.06
C GLN A 17 16.96 29.04 -5.82
N LEU A 18 16.16 28.12 -5.25
CA LEU A 18 14.86 27.78 -5.82
C LEU A 18 13.91 28.97 -5.80
N PHE A 19 13.89 29.73 -4.70
CA PHE A 19 13.06 30.92 -4.57
C PHE A 19 13.46 32.04 -5.55
N GLU A 20 14.77 32.30 -5.72
CA GLU A 20 15.26 33.24 -6.71
C GLU A 20 14.92 32.82 -8.16
N GLU A 21 14.96 31.55 -8.46
CA GLU A 21 14.54 31.03 -9.76
C GLU A 21 13.03 31.21 -10.00
N ILE A 22 12.19 31.08 -8.96
CA ILE A 22 10.76 31.39 -9.05
C ILE A 22 10.57 32.88 -9.40
N ILE A 23 11.31 33.79 -8.73
CA ILE A 23 11.26 35.22 -9.01
C ILE A 23 11.76 35.55 -10.43
N HIS A 24 12.86 34.91 -10.84
CA HIS A 24 13.40 35.06 -12.19
C HIS A 24 12.39 34.67 -13.26
N GLN A 25 11.78 33.48 -13.12
CA GLN A 25 10.71 33.01 -14.00
C GLN A 25 9.49 33.96 -13.96
N ALA A 26 9.22 34.56 -12.80
CA ALA A 26 8.14 35.55 -12.61
C ALA A 26 8.49 36.98 -13.08
N HIS A 27 9.54 37.12 -13.90
CA HIS A 27 10.00 38.42 -14.40
C HIS A 27 10.24 39.44 -13.28
N GLY A 28 10.91 38.99 -12.22
CA GLY A 28 11.28 39.83 -11.07
C GLY A 28 10.18 40.01 -10.03
N LYS A 29 9.02 39.40 -10.19
CA LYS A 29 7.94 39.51 -9.21
C LYS A 29 8.07 38.48 -8.11
N ARG A 30 7.99 38.95 -6.87
CA ARG A 30 7.99 38.06 -5.70
C ARG A 30 6.60 37.46 -5.45
N PRO A 31 6.48 36.15 -5.23
CA PRO A 31 5.22 35.55 -4.81
C PRO A 31 4.90 35.92 -3.36
N VAL A 32 3.61 36.06 -3.06
CA VAL A 32 3.08 36.22 -1.70
C VAL A 32 3.22 34.91 -0.91
N SER A 33 2.95 33.78 -1.58
CA SER A 33 3.13 32.43 -1.06
C SER A 33 3.51 31.47 -2.18
N TRP A 34 4.20 30.40 -1.83
CA TRP A 34 4.52 29.35 -2.78
C TRP A 34 4.68 27.98 -2.12
N GLN A 35 4.43 26.93 -2.90
CA GLN A 35 4.60 25.56 -2.45
C GLN A 35 5.10 24.67 -3.59
N ILE A 36 5.89 23.65 -3.24
CA ILE A 36 6.30 22.61 -4.17
C ILE A 36 5.12 21.67 -4.39
N VAL A 37 4.74 21.45 -5.65
CA VAL A 37 3.69 20.49 -6.05
C VAL A 37 4.32 19.19 -6.51
N ARG A 38 5.50 19.27 -7.14
CA ARG A 38 6.24 18.11 -7.61
C ARG A 38 7.73 18.41 -7.70
N LYS A 39 8.54 17.45 -7.27
CA LYS A 39 9.99 17.42 -7.44
C LYS A 39 10.39 16.08 -8.08
N SER A 40 11.24 16.12 -9.08
CA SER A 40 11.77 14.92 -9.77
C SER A 40 13.21 15.16 -10.24
N VAL A 41 13.96 14.07 -10.50
CA VAL A 41 15.32 14.17 -11.05
C VAL A 41 15.30 14.05 -12.57
N ASP A 42 16.03 14.94 -13.24
CA ASP A 42 16.35 14.84 -14.67
C ASP A 42 17.82 14.39 -14.84
N ALA A 43 18.01 13.12 -15.15
CA ALA A 43 19.32 12.48 -15.37
C ALA A 43 19.57 12.14 -16.84
N ARG A 44 18.88 12.77 -17.79
CA ARG A 44 19.01 12.46 -19.22
C ARG A 44 20.35 12.87 -19.83
N LYS A 45 21.05 13.81 -19.21
CA LYS A 45 22.34 14.34 -19.67
C LYS A 45 23.44 14.14 -18.62
N LYS A 46 23.71 12.86 -18.28
CA LYS A 46 24.78 12.51 -17.32
C LYS A 46 26.12 13.09 -17.76
N PRO A 47 26.99 13.53 -16.86
CA PRO A 47 26.83 13.56 -15.39
C PRO A 47 26.05 14.77 -14.87
N GLN A 48 25.49 15.62 -15.72
CA GLN A 48 24.73 16.81 -15.30
C GLN A 48 23.34 16.41 -14.82
N LEU A 49 23.11 16.50 -13.51
CA LEU A 49 21.86 16.13 -12.86
C LEU A 49 21.13 17.40 -12.41
N PHE A 50 19.82 17.40 -12.63
CA PHE A 50 18.94 18.50 -12.24
C PHE A 50 17.75 17.99 -11.45
N TYR A 51 17.31 18.81 -10.49
CA TYR A 51 15.94 18.71 -9.98
C TYR A 51 15.00 19.51 -10.88
N VAL A 52 13.85 18.94 -11.15
CA VAL A 52 12.77 19.56 -11.92
C VAL A 52 11.56 19.74 -11.03
N TYR A 53 11.14 20.97 -10.87
CA TYR A 53 10.04 21.34 -10.00
C TYR A 53 8.78 21.73 -10.77
N THR A 54 7.63 21.47 -10.15
CA THR A 54 6.37 22.14 -10.40
C THR A 54 6.01 22.90 -9.12
N ILE A 55 5.76 24.18 -9.22
CA ILE A 55 5.48 25.09 -8.11
C ILE A 55 4.10 25.70 -8.30
N ASP A 56 3.32 25.78 -7.24
CA ASP A 56 2.16 26.65 -7.18
C ASP A 56 2.53 27.89 -6.38
N ALA A 57 2.39 29.07 -6.98
CA ALA A 57 2.72 30.35 -6.37
C ALA A 57 1.57 31.35 -6.49
N GLU A 58 1.39 32.15 -5.48
CA GLU A 58 0.39 33.21 -5.41
C GLU A 58 1.06 34.59 -5.64
N PHE A 59 0.47 35.41 -6.50
CA PHE A 59 0.97 36.73 -6.82
C PHE A 59 -0.15 37.75 -6.72
N GLU A 60 0.16 38.98 -6.39
CA GLU A 60 -0.84 40.06 -6.30
C GLU A 60 -1.62 40.30 -7.61
N ASN A 61 -0.98 40.11 -8.77
CA ASN A 61 -1.56 40.36 -10.10
C ASN A 61 -1.52 39.16 -11.04
N GLU A 62 -2.13 38.05 -10.62
CA GLU A 62 -2.13 36.76 -11.35
C GLU A 62 -2.68 36.87 -12.79
N LYS A 63 -3.74 37.68 -12.99
CA LYS A 63 -4.36 37.83 -14.32
C LYS A 63 -3.37 38.37 -15.35
N LYS A 64 -2.54 39.35 -14.97
CA LYS A 64 -1.53 39.96 -15.85
C LYS A 64 -0.41 38.97 -16.19
N LEU A 65 -0.04 38.12 -15.24
CA LEU A 65 0.99 37.10 -15.43
C LEU A 65 0.51 35.97 -16.36
N LEU A 66 -0.74 35.56 -16.24
CA LEU A 66 -1.34 34.52 -17.09
C LEU A 66 -1.61 34.99 -18.51
N SER A 67 -1.91 36.29 -18.72
CA SER A 67 -2.23 36.86 -20.05
C SER A 67 -1.02 37.20 -20.90
N ALA A 68 0.21 37.10 -20.34
CA ALA A 68 1.44 37.39 -21.09
C ALA A 68 1.60 36.40 -22.26
N LYS A 69 1.78 36.93 -23.51
CA LYS A 69 1.80 36.16 -24.78
C LYS A 69 2.77 34.94 -24.84
N LYS A 70 3.71 34.80 -23.91
CA LYS A 70 4.67 33.70 -23.81
C LYS A 70 4.57 32.92 -22.50
N SER A 71 3.52 33.16 -21.70
CA SER A 71 3.35 32.48 -20.45
C SER A 71 3.03 30.99 -20.68
N LYS A 72 3.92 30.11 -20.17
CA LYS A 72 3.67 28.66 -20.08
C LYS A 72 2.96 28.29 -18.79
N TRP A 73 2.45 29.27 -18.05
CA TRP A 73 1.84 29.08 -16.75
C TRP A 73 0.37 28.77 -16.87
N THR A 74 -0.11 27.99 -15.94
CA THR A 74 -1.53 27.61 -15.87
C THR A 74 -2.09 28.05 -14.51
N ARG A 75 -3.41 28.23 -14.46
CA ARG A 75 -4.07 28.41 -13.17
C ARG A 75 -3.98 27.09 -12.40
N SER A 76 -3.52 27.17 -11.15
CA SER A 76 -3.52 26.01 -10.26
C SER A 76 -4.96 25.63 -9.88
N THR A 77 -5.31 24.36 -10.07
CA THR A 77 -6.57 23.77 -9.63
C THR A 77 -6.24 22.70 -8.60
N VAL A 78 -6.40 23.04 -7.33
CA VAL A 78 -6.25 22.05 -6.24
C VAL A 78 -7.63 21.45 -5.96
N VAL A 79 -7.78 20.17 -6.29
CA VAL A 79 -8.97 19.42 -5.91
C VAL A 79 -8.81 19.00 -4.45
N LYS A 80 -9.73 19.44 -3.60
CA LYS A 80 -9.78 19.04 -2.18
C LYS A 80 -10.80 17.93 -2.01
N TYR A 81 -10.41 16.86 -1.34
CA TYR A 81 -11.34 15.83 -0.91
C TYR A 81 -12.37 16.45 0.05
N ARG A 82 -13.64 16.12 -0.18
CA ARG A 82 -14.74 16.46 0.73
C ARG A 82 -15.45 15.16 1.09
N PHE A 83 -15.56 14.91 2.37
CA PHE A 83 -16.37 13.81 2.84
C PHE A 83 -17.85 14.12 2.54
N PRO A 84 -18.60 13.18 1.93
CA PRO A 84 -19.95 13.46 1.43
C PRO A 84 -20.98 13.67 2.53
N TYR A 85 -20.65 13.33 3.77
CA TYR A 85 -21.56 13.44 4.92
C TYR A 85 -20.84 14.12 6.10
N ASN A 86 -21.56 15.01 6.79
CA ASN A 86 -21.10 15.63 8.03
C ASN A 86 -22.27 15.72 9.02
N LYS A 87 -22.19 14.97 10.11
CA LYS A 87 -23.22 14.97 11.17
C LYS A 87 -23.43 16.35 11.79
N LYS A 88 -22.43 17.25 11.73
CA LYS A 88 -22.51 18.63 12.24
C LYS A 88 -23.34 19.57 11.39
N ASP A 89 -23.60 19.25 10.13
CA ASP A 89 -24.31 20.14 9.20
C ASP A 89 -25.83 20.01 9.28
N GLY A 90 -26.36 19.23 10.24
CA GLY A 90 -27.80 19.16 10.55
C GLY A 90 -28.69 18.57 9.44
N SER A 91 -28.12 18.16 8.34
CA SER A 91 -28.87 17.67 7.18
C SER A 91 -29.13 16.15 7.23
N GLY A 92 -29.75 15.69 8.28
CA GLY A 92 -30.27 14.31 8.33
C GLY A 92 -29.70 13.43 9.43
N ALA A 93 -30.55 13.09 10.29
CA ALA A 93 -30.58 12.25 11.47
C ALA A 93 -30.46 13.01 12.79
N SER A 94 -31.58 12.99 13.47
CA SER A 94 -31.74 13.33 14.87
C SER A 94 -30.58 12.86 15.72
N SER A 95 -30.26 13.59 16.77
CA SER A 95 -29.28 13.30 17.82
C SER A 95 -29.64 12.06 18.68
N THR A 96 -30.23 11.04 18.10
CA THR A 96 -30.36 9.72 18.70
C THR A 96 -28.99 9.09 18.73
N GLU A 97 -28.53 8.66 19.89
CA GLU A 97 -27.38 7.76 20.06
C GLU A 97 -27.53 6.64 19.04
N VAL A 98 -26.51 6.48 18.19
CA VAL A 98 -26.49 5.38 17.22
C VAL A 98 -26.47 4.10 18.04
N SER A 99 -27.51 3.28 17.91
CA SER A 99 -27.55 1.98 18.56
C SER A 99 -26.27 1.21 18.27
N THR A 100 -25.75 0.48 19.23
CA THR A 100 -24.51 -0.30 19.07
C THR A 100 -24.59 -1.22 17.86
N ILE A 101 -25.77 -1.78 17.57
CA ILE A 101 -26.00 -2.67 16.40
C ILE A 101 -25.92 -1.94 15.04
N ASP A 102 -26.12 -0.62 15.03
CA ASP A 102 -26.10 0.19 13.80
C ASP A 102 -24.74 0.87 13.56
N ARG A 103 -23.79 0.73 14.49
CA ARG A 103 -22.41 1.19 14.30
C ARG A 103 -21.77 0.43 13.13
N ALA A 104 -20.95 1.13 12.34
CA ALA A 104 -20.21 0.50 11.28
C ALA A 104 -19.09 -0.39 11.85
N VAL A 105 -19.12 -1.66 11.50
CA VAL A 105 -18.07 -2.62 11.83
C VAL A 105 -17.10 -2.72 10.66
N ILE A 106 -15.80 -2.69 10.95
CA ILE A 106 -14.74 -2.81 9.96
C ILE A 106 -13.92 -4.06 10.29
N VAL A 107 -13.77 -4.95 9.32
CA VAL A 107 -13.00 -6.18 9.45
C VAL A 107 -11.65 -6.02 8.76
N GLY A 108 -10.58 -5.98 9.55
CA GLY A 108 -9.22 -5.75 9.12
C GLY A 108 -8.77 -4.29 9.27
N MET A 109 -7.56 -4.09 9.79
CA MET A 109 -6.94 -2.79 10.02
C MET A 109 -5.74 -2.52 9.10
N GLY A 110 -5.80 -3.06 7.88
CA GLY A 110 -4.91 -2.65 6.79
C GLY A 110 -5.24 -1.22 6.31
N PRO A 111 -4.57 -0.70 5.26
CA PRO A 111 -4.77 0.69 4.81
C PRO A 111 -6.24 1.05 4.54
N ALA A 112 -7.02 0.14 3.97
CA ALA A 112 -8.43 0.37 3.66
C ALA A 112 -9.27 0.50 4.94
N GLY A 113 -9.10 -0.43 5.90
CA GLY A 113 -9.82 -0.39 7.17
C GLY A 113 -9.43 0.80 8.04
N LEU A 114 -8.13 1.11 8.11
CA LEU A 114 -7.59 2.26 8.85
C LEU A 114 -8.21 3.57 8.38
N PHE A 115 -8.25 3.82 7.06
CA PHE A 115 -8.84 5.03 6.50
C PHE A 115 -10.37 5.03 6.55
N ALA A 116 -11.03 3.87 6.43
CA ALA A 116 -12.47 3.77 6.65
C ALA A 116 -12.83 4.16 8.09
N ALA A 117 -12.10 3.62 9.08
CA ALA A 117 -12.29 3.95 10.48
C ALA A 117 -12.04 5.44 10.76
N LEU A 118 -10.93 6.00 10.27
CA LEU A 118 -10.57 7.42 10.46
C LEU A 118 -11.67 8.34 9.91
N VAL A 119 -12.14 8.09 8.70
CA VAL A 119 -13.13 8.93 8.03
C VAL A 119 -14.48 8.84 8.74
N LEU A 120 -14.90 7.65 9.14
CA LEU A 120 -16.15 7.44 9.90
C LEU A 120 -16.08 8.06 11.30
N ALA A 121 -14.96 7.89 12.01
CA ALA A 121 -14.76 8.49 13.33
C ALA A 121 -14.85 10.02 13.28
N ARG A 122 -14.18 10.66 12.32
CA ARG A 122 -14.26 12.11 12.09
C ARG A 122 -15.65 12.60 11.71
N ALA A 123 -16.45 11.75 11.05
CA ALA A 123 -17.84 12.05 10.74
C ALA A 123 -18.78 11.82 11.95
N GLY A 124 -18.28 11.32 13.07
CA GLY A 124 -19.04 11.10 14.31
C GLY A 124 -19.79 9.77 14.38
N PHE A 125 -19.39 8.77 13.57
CA PHE A 125 -20.05 7.46 13.54
C PHE A 125 -19.48 6.43 14.54
N ALA A 126 -18.40 6.73 15.26
CA ALA A 126 -17.78 5.85 16.25
C ALA A 126 -17.64 4.38 15.74
N PRO A 127 -16.84 4.11 14.71
CA PRO A 127 -16.71 2.77 14.11
C PRO A 127 -16.09 1.76 15.08
N ILE A 128 -16.32 0.47 14.82
CA ILE A 128 -15.70 -0.62 15.55
C ILE A 128 -14.82 -1.40 14.55
N VAL A 129 -13.56 -1.63 14.90
CA VAL A 129 -12.60 -2.35 14.07
C VAL A 129 -12.22 -3.65 14.73
N PHE A 130 -12.35 -4.76 14.02
CA PHE A 130 -11.80 -6.06 14.39
C PHE A 130 -10.60 -6.39 13.53
N GLU A 131 -9.43 -6.55 14.17
CA GLU A 131 -8.18 -6.95 13.52
C GLU A 131 -7.70 -8.28 14.11
N ARG A 132 -7.40 -9.26 13.23
CA ARG A 132 -6.95 -10.59 13.65
C ARG A 132 -5.57 -10.58 14.30
N GLY A 133 -4.68 -9.70 13.83
CA GLY A 133 -3.34 -9.54 14.36
C GLY A 133 -3.24 -8.54 15.51
N ASP A 134 -2.01 -8.24 15.89
CA ASP A 134 -1.69 -7.31 16.98
C ASP A 134 -1.62 -5.84 16.52
N CYS A 135 -1.60 -4.94 17.51
CA CYS A 135 -1.18 -3.55 17.32
C CYS A 135 0.25 -3.49 16.78
N VAL A 136 0.59 -2.42 16.09
CA VAL A 136 1.86 -2.31 15.36
C VAL A 136 3.09 -2.44 16.23
N GLU A 137 3.00 -2.03 17.50
CA GLU A 137 4.08 -2.15 18.48
C GLU A 137 4.39 -3.63 18.73
N LYS A 138 3.42 -4.41 19.17
CA LYS A 138 3.56 -5.84 19.47
C LYS A 138 3.79 -6.69 18.23
N ARG A 139 3.10 -6.34 17.13
CA ARG A 139 3.32 -6.96 15.81
C ARG A 139 4.78 -6.82 15.35
N SER A 140 5.43 -5.69 15.65
CA SER A 140 6.84 -5.49 15.31
C SER A 140 7.77 -6.46 16.02
N GLU A 141 7.53 -6.73 17.28
CA GLU A 141 8.27 -7.72 18.06
C GLU A 141 8.07 -9.15 17.50
N ILE A 142 6.83 -9.49 17.14
CA ILE A 142 6.48 -10.79 16.54
C ILE A 142 7.18 -10.98 15.20
N VAL A 143 7.17 -9.95 14.33
CA VAL A 143 7.81 -10.00 13.02
C VAL A 143 9.34 -10.08 13.14
N GLU A 144 9.96 -9.35 14.05
CA GLU A 144 11.42 -9.47 14.29
C GLU A 144 11.76 -10.88 14.80
N HIS A 145 10.98 -11.42 15.74
CA HIS A 145 11.15 -12.79 16.22
C HIS A 145 11.04 -13.82 15.08
N PHE A 146 10.06 -13.64 14.20
CA PHE A 146 9.90 -14.49 13.01
C PHE A 146 11.13 -14.40 12.07
N PHE A 147 11.70 -13.20 11.87
CA PHE A 147 12.89 -13.05 11.05
C PHE A 147 14.13 -13.70 11.67
N GLU A 148 14.23 -13.68 13.00
CA GLU A 148 15.38 -14.25 13.71
C GLU A 148 15.30 -15.77 13.90
N ARG A 149 14.10 -16.32 14.13
CA ARG A 149 13.91 -17.72 14.56
C ARG A 149 13.06 -18.57 13.62
N GLY A 150 12.43 -17.98 12.62
CA GLY A 150 11.54 -18.69 11.70
C GLY A 150 10.20 -19.13 12.32
N GLU A 151 9.88 -18.68 13.52
CA GLU A 151 8.63 -19.02 14.22
C GLU A 151 7.48 -18.13 13.78
N LEU A 152 6.62 -18.68 12.92
CA LEU A 152 5.49 -17.93 12.34
C LEU A 152 4.28 -17.89 13.29
N ASP A 153 3.80 -16.69 13.58
CA ASP A 153 2.45 -16.44 14.11
C ASP A 153 1.48 -16.25 12.92
N GLU A 154 0.54 -17.18 12.74
CA GLU A 154 -0.38 -17.16 11.58
C GLU A 154 -1.42 -16.04 11.66
N GLU A 155 -1.68 -15.48 12.85
CA GLU A 155 -2.65 -14.40 13.04
C GLU A 155 -1.98 -13.01 13.10
N SER A 156 -0.67 -12.91 13.42
CA SER A 156 0.06 -11.64 13.48
C SER A 156 1.45 -11.77 12.86
N ASN A 157 1.64 -11.22 11.66
CA ASN A 157 2.85 -11.43 10.86
C ASN A 157 3.09 -10.27 9.88
N VAL A 158 3.91 -10.46 8.86
CA VAL A 158 4.19 -9.43 7.83
C VAL A 158 2.93 -9.03 7.03
N GLN A 159 1.91 -9.89 6.98
CA GLN A 159 0.68 -9.64 6.20
C GLN A 159 -0.50 -9.21 7.07
N PHE A 160 -0.62 -9.75 8.28
CA PHE A 160 -1.73 -9.50 9.21
C PHE A 160 -1.29 -8.64 10.39
N GLY A 161 -2.22 -7.85 10.89
CA GLY A 161 -2.05 -6.92 12.01
C GLY A 161 -2.20 -5.47 11.57
N GLU A 162 -2.15 -4.56 12.53
CA GLU A 162 -2.35 -3.12 12.34
C GLU A 162 -1.47 -2.55 11.20
N GLY A 163 -2.09 -1.79 10.30
CA GLY A 163 -1.45 -1.22 9.12
C GLY A 163 -1.32 -2.19 7.93
N GLY A 164 -1.66 -3.49 8.11
CA GLY A 164 -1.62 -4.52 7.07
C GLY A 164 -0.22 -4.77 6.51
N ALA A 165 -0.13 -5.44 5.35
CA ALA A 165 1.13 -5.78 4.69
C ALA A 165 1.97 -4.55 4.29
N GLY A 166 1.37 -3.37 4.20
CA GLY A 166 2.06 -2.11 3.88
C GLY A 166 3.10 -1.70 4.92
N THR A 167 2.85 -2.00 6.19
CA THR A 167 3.71 -1.61 7.31
C THR A 167 5.11 -2.21 7.23
N PHE A 168 5.24 -3.44 6.73
CA PHE A 168 6.53 -4.14 6.56
C PHE A 168 6.93 -4.23 5.09
N SER A 169 6.79 -3.13 4.35
CA SER A 169 7.15 -3.01 2.94
C SER A 169 8.04 -1.78 2.70
N ASP A 170 8.28 -1.41 1.44
CA ASP A 170 8.99 -0.15 1.13
C ASP A 170 8.14 1.10 1.42
N GLY A 171 6.85 0.97 1.68
CA GLY A 171 5.97 2.11 1.93
C GLY A 171 5.82 3.06 0.75
N LYS A 172 5.87 2.55 -0.49
CA LYS A 172 5.64 3.33 -1.71
C LYS A 172 4.21 3.83 -1.77
N LEU A 173 4.07 5.11 -2.11
CA LEU A 173 2.79 5.81 -2.22
C LEU A 173 2.45 6.17 -3.68
N ASN A 174 3.14 5.55 -4.63
CA ASN A 174 2.91 5.80 -6.06
C ASN A 174 1.58 5.19 -6.52
N THR A 175 0.81 5.97 -7.27
CA THR A 175 -0.39 5.49 -7.93
C THR A 175 -0.45 5.97 -9.37
N LEU A 176 -1.05 5.16 -10.26
CA LEU A 176 -1.38 5.55 -11.63
C LEU A 176 -2.82 6.06 -11.75
N VAL A 177 -3.58 6.03 -10.67
CA VAL A 177 -4.97 6.50 -10.63
C VAL A 177 -4.99 8.03 -10.72
N LYS A 178 -5.80 8.57 -11.64
CA LYS A 178 -6.05 10.01 -11.71
C LYS A 178 -6.95 10.42 -10.55
N ASP A 179 -6.44 11.29 -9.67
CA ASP A 179 -7.13 11.73 -8.45
C ASP A 179 -8.17 12.82 -8.75
N LYS A 180 -9.28 12.44 -9.34
CA LYS A 180 -10.39 13.36 -9.68
C LYS A 180 -11.08 13.99 -8.46
N PHE A 181 -10.99 13.34 -7.30
CA PHE A 181 -11.72 13.73 -6.09
C PHE A 181 -10.81 14.19 -4.95
N GLY A 182 -9.50 14.27 -5.16
CA GLY A 182 -8.53 14.67 -4.13
C GLY A 182 -8.29 13.62 -3.05
N ARG A 183 -8.67 12.37 -3.26
CA ARG A 183 -8.55 11.27 -2.27
C ARG A 183 -7.10 10.91 -1.99
N ASN A 184 -6.29 10.79 -3.05
CA ASN A 184 -4.86 10.48 -2.89
C ASN A 184 -4.15 11.58 -2.12
N HIS A 185 -4.39 12.84 -2.49
CA HIS A 185 -3.80 13.98 -1.79
C HIS A 185 -4.27 14.08 -0.33
N PHE A 186 -5.53 13.71 -0.04
CA PHE A 186 -6.04 13.59 1.32
C PHE A 186 -5.24 12.56 2.11
N VAL A 187 -5.07 11.34 1.59
CA VAL A 187 -4.31 10.27 2.25
C VAL A 187 -2.87 10.70 2.56
N LEU A 188 -2.17 11.32 1.59
CA LEU A 188 -0.81 11.82 1.82
C LEU A 188 -0.76 12.88 2.91
N LYS A 189 -1.72 13.81 2.95
CA LYS A 189 -1.81 14.81 4.01
C LYS A 189 -2.08 14.20 5.38
N GLU A 190 -2.91 13.16 5.44
CA GLU A 190 -3.14 12.46 6.69
C GLU A 190 -1.87 11.78 7.18
N PHE A 191 -1.10 11.13 6.31
CA PHE A 191 0.18 10.57 6.70
C PHE A 191 1.14 11.63 7.25
N VAL A 192 1.26 12.81 6.60
CA VAL A 192 2.08 13.91 7.11
C VAL A 192 1.56 14.44 8.45
N LYS A 193 0.24 14.60 8.59
CA LYS A 193 -0.38 15.00 9.87
C LYS A 193 -0.02 14.06 11.02
N HIS A 194 0.17 12.79 10.73
CA HIS A 194 0.48 11.73 11.69
C HIS A 194 1.97 11.39 11.78
N GLY A 195 2.86 12.22 11.21
CA GLY A 195 4.31 12.12 11.41
C GLY A 195 5.12 11.64 10.21
N ALA A 196 4.48 11.39 9.06
CA ALA A 196 5.24 11.10 7.85
C ALA A 196 5.98 12.36 7.35
N PRO A 197 7.13 12.20 6.67
CA PRO A 197 7.89 13.30 6.11
C PRO A 197 7.09 14.13 5.09
N GLU A 198 7.23 15.45 5.15
CA GLU A 198 6.45 16.39 4.30
C GLU A 198 6.74 16.21 2.80
N GLU A 199 7.93 15.73 2.45
CA GLU A 199 8.35 15.50 1.08
C GLU A 199 7.47 14.49 0.32
N ILE A 200 6.74 13.60 0.99
CA ILE A 200 5.79 12.69 0.32
C ILE A 200 4.68 13.43 -0.43
N LEU A 201 4.42 14.70 -0.09
CA LEU A 201 3.42 15.52 -0.75
C LEU A 201 3.83 15.96 -2.15
N TYR A 202 5.16 16.04 -2.42
CA TYR A 202 5.66 16.58 -3.68
C TYR A 202 6.72 15.72 -4.39
N GLU A 203 7.32 14.75 -3.74
CA GLU A 203 8.26 13.85 -4.41
C GLU A 203 7.57 13.05 -5.52
N ALA A 204 8.21 12.91 -6.69
CA ALA A 204 7.65 12.18 -7.83
C ALA A 204 7.51 10.68 -7.56
N LYS A 205 8.28 10.15 -6.61
CA LYS A 205 8.24 8.76 -6.15
C LYS A 205 8.21 8.73 -4.62
N PRO A 206 7.09 9.15 -4.00
CA PRO A 206 7.01 9.26 -2.55
C PRO A 206 7.03 7.89 -1.88
N HIS A 207 7.69 7.81 -0.73
CA HIS A 207 7.71 6.65 0.14
C HIS A 207 7.85 7.08 1.60
N ILE A 208 7.46 6.22 2.53
CA ILE A 208 7.59 6.51 3.97
C ILE A 208 8.69 5.65 4.59
N GLY A 209 8.76 4.36 4.27
CA GLY A 209 9.63 3.39 4.91
C GLY A 209 8.96 2.72 6.13
N THR A 210 9.40 1.51 6.44
CA THR A 210 8.81 0.69 7.51
C THR A 210 8.96 1.33 8.89
N ASP A 211 10.10 1.94 9.16
CA ASP A 211 10.45 2.59 10.43
C ASP A 211 9.47 3.70 10.80
N ILE A 212 9.24 4.65 9.91
CA ILE A 212 8.33 5.78 10.14
C ILE A 212 6.86 5.36 10.05
N LEU A 213 6.51 4.43 9.13
CA LEU A 213 5.13 4.06 8.90
C LEU A 213 4.46 3.42 10.12
N LYS A 214 5.22 2.73 10.98
CA LYS A 214 4.74 2.17 12.24
C LYS A 214 4.15 3.25 13.16
N ASP A 215 4.88 4.35 13.35
CA ASP A 215 4.45 5.46 14.19
C ASP A 215 3.25 6.21 13.60
N VAL A 216 3.23 6.37 12.28
CA VAL A 216 2.11 7.00 11.56
C VAL A 216 0.82 6.20 11.75
N VAL A 217 0.89 4.88 11.62
CA VAL A 217 -0.27 3.99 11.77
C VAL A 217 -0.78 4.02 13.22
N ALA A 218 0.11 3.90 14.21
CA ALA A 218 -0.25 4.01 15.63
C ALA A 218 -0.88 5.38 15.97
N SER A 219 -0.37 6.45 15.38
CA SER A 219 -0.92 7.80 15.57
C SER A 219 -2.34 7.94 15.00
N ILE A 220 -2.60 7.36 13.83
CA ILE A 220 -3.96 7.33 13.23
C ILE A 220 -4.92 6.54 14.12
N ARG A 221 -4.53 5.37 14.65
CA ARG A 221 -5.34 4.60 15.60
C ARG A 221 -5.74 5.44 16.81
N LYS A 222 -4.77 6.11 17.43
CA LYS A 222 -5.03 6.98 18.58
C LYS A 222 -6.03 8.10 18.26
N GLU A 223 -6.01 8.67 17.07
CA GLU A 223 -7.03 9.64 16.64
C GLU A 223 -8.40 8.97 16.52
N ILE A 224 -8.50 7.79 15.91
CA ILE A 224 -9.77 7.03 15.79
C ILE A 224 -10.37 6.78 17.19
N GLU A 225 -9.56 6.28 18.13
CA GLU A 225 -9.98 5.99 19.51
C GLU A 225 -10.39 7.27 20.25
N SER A 226 -9.66 8.37 20.10
CA SER A 226 -9.99 9.66 20.70
C SER A 226 -11.33 10.25 20.20
N LEU A 227 -11.77 9.84 19.01
CA LEU A 227 -13.04 10.24 18.41
C LEU A 227 -14.18 9.26 18.71
N GLY A 228 -13.97 8.30 19.63
CA GLY A 228 -14.97 7.32 20.06
C GLY A 228 -15.05 6.04 19.20
N GLY A 229 -14.09 5.84 18.27
CA GLY A 229 -13.92 4.55 17.60
C GLY A 229 -13.32 3.52 18.55
N GLU A 230 -13.54 2.25 18.26
CA GLU A 230 -13.00 1.12 19.04
C GLU A 230 -12.15 0.23 18.13
N VAL A 231 -11.01 -0.24 18.63
CA VAL A 231 -10.14 -1.16 17.90
C VAL A 231 -9.85 -2.38 18.75
N HIS A 232 -10.23 -3.55 18.26
CA HIS A 232 -10.07 -4.83 18.92
C HIS A 232 -9.04 -5.67 18.16
N PHE A 233 -7.84 -5.78 18.72
CA PHE A 233 -6.78 -6.65 18.22
C PHE A 233 -6.96 -8.10 18.69
N ARG A 234 -6.29 -9.04 18.00
CA ARG A 234 -6.41 -10.48 18.25
C ARG A 234 -7.86 -10.94 18.23
N THR A 235 -8.66 -10.30 17.40
CA THR A 235 -10.07 -10.60 17.26
C THR A 235 -10.36 -10.89 15.79
N LYS A 236 -10.50 -12.17 15.48
CA LYS A 236 -10.72 -12.68 14.11
C LYS A 236 -12.21 -12.79 13.83
N VAL A 237 -12.64 -12.33 12.69
CA VAL A 237 -13.98 -12.60 12.18
C VAL A 237 -13.95 -13.94 11.44
N CYS A 238 -14.66 -14.92 11.99
CA CYS A 238 -14.69 -16.30 11.47
C CYS A 238 -15.91 -16.57 10.60
N ASP A 239 -17.02 -15.87 10.82
CA ASP A 239 -18.24 -16.09 10.06
C ASP A 239 -19.15 -14.85 10.05
N ILE A 240 -20.15 -14.86 9.14
CA ILE A 240 -21.24 -13.88 9.06
C ILE A 240 -22.57 -14.54 9.40
N LEU A 241 -23.40 -13.84 10.18
CA LEU A 241 -24.75 -14.27 10.52
C LEU A 241 -25.74 -13.52 9.65
N CYS A 242 -26.62 -14.26 8.97
CA CYS A 242 -27.61 -13.71 8.05
C CYS A 242 -28.96 -14.37 8.26
N GLU A 243 -30.02 -13.58 8.24
CA GLU A 243 -31.41 -14.04 8.28
C GLU A 243 -32.10 -13.77 6.95
N LYS A 244 -33.08 -14.62 6.58
CA LYS A 244 -33.91 -14.36 5.40
C LYS A 244 -34.80 -13.14 5.66
N ILE A 245 -34.88 -12.24 4.68
CA ILE A 245 -35.78 -11.11 4.75
C ILE A 245 -37.21 -11.63 4.60
N SER A 246 -37.94 -11.67 5.72
CA SER A 246 -39.39 -11.94 5.72
C SER A 246 -40.11 -10.63 5.41
N GLY A 247 -40.19 -10.24 4.15
CA GLY A 247 -40.84 -8.99 3.75
C GLY A 247 -41.90 -9.15 2.66
N SER A 248 -42.80 -8.19 2.59
CA SER A 248 -43.80 -8.07 1.51
C SER A 248 -43.13 -7.88 0.17
N VAL A 249 -43.82 -8.22 -0.94
CA VAL A 249 -43.35 -8.05 -2.32
C VAL A 249 -42.80 -6.64 -2.57
N ALA A 250 -43.41 -5.60 -1.97
CA ALA A 250 -42.97 -4.21 -2.11
C ALA A 250 -41.62 -3.89 -1.44
N GLU A 251 -41.23 -4.60 -0.37
CA GLU A 251 -39.92 -4.45 0.28
C GLU A 251 -38.82 -5.18 -0.51
N ARG A 252 -39.19 -6.30 -1.16
CA ARG A 252 -38.29 -7.02 -2.09
C ARG A 252 -38.01 -6.20 -3.34
N GLU A 253 -39.04 -5.57 -3.94
CA GLU A 253 -38.90 -4.69 -5.09
C GLU A 253 -38.06 -3.43 -4.77
N ARG A 254 -38.10 -2.88 -3.56
CA ARG A 254 -37.21 -1.80 -3.10
C ARG A 254 -35.75 -2.26 -2.97
N ALA A 255 -35.52 -3.45 -2.42
CA ALA A 255 -34.17 -4.03 -2.31
C ALA A 255 -33.59 -4.36 -3.69
N GLU A 256 -34.40 -4.80 -4.67
CA GLU A 256 -34.00 -4.99 -6.05
C GLU A 256 -33.69 -3.67 -6.77
N ALA A 257 -34.44 -2.61 -6.51
CA ALA A 257 -34.22 -1.28 -7.11
C ALA A 257 -32.92 -0.63 -6.60
N GLU A 258 -32.48 -0.92 -5.39
CA GLU A 258 -31.21 -0.42 -4.80
C GLU A 258 -29.96 -1.20 -5.25
N LYS A 259 -30.08 -2.14 -6.20
CA LYS A 259 -28.97 -2.92 -6.77
C LYS A 259 -27.99 -3.50 -5.73
N ASN A 260 -28.47 -3.95 -4.61
CA ASN A 260 -27.69 -4.78 -3.68
C ASN A 260 -27.58 -6.21 -4.24
N LEU A 261 -26.64 -6.42 -5.12
CA LEU A 261 -26.45 -7.62 -5.95
C LEU A 261 -26.00 -8.86 -5.18
N LEU A 262 -25.81 -8.81 -3.87
CA LEU A 262 -25.03 -9.83 -3.19
C LEU A 262 -25.80 -10.82 -2.30
N MET A 263 -27.02 -10.50 -1.88
CA MET A 263 -27.85 -11.40 -1.08
C MET A 263 -29.32 -10.99 -1.16
N GLN A 264 -29.95 -11.16 -2.28
CA GLN A 264 -31.31 -10.63 -2.59
C GLN A 264 -32.40 -10.99 -1.56
N ASP A 265 -32.16 -12.00 -0.71
CA ASP A 265 -33.14 -12.47 0.29
C ASP A 265 -32.58 -12.59 1.72
N LYS A 266 -31.37 -12.06 2.00
CA LYS A 266 -30.75 -12.22 3.32
C LYS A 266 -30.29 -10.87 3.89
N GLN A 267 -30.54 -10.63 5.15
CA GLN A 267 -30.05 -9.47 5.91
C GLN A 267 -28.95 -9.91 6.87
N LEU A 268 -27.85 -9.17 6.90
CA LEU A 268 -26.81 -9.36 7.89
C LEU A 268 -27.35 -9.02 9.29
N THR A 269 -27.17 -9.92 10.25
CA THR A 269 -27.59 -9.76 11.64
C THR A 269 -26.43 -9.75 12.62
N GLY A 270 -25.26 -10.27 12.21
CA GLY A 270 -24.09 -10.30 13.07
C GLY A 270 -22.86 -10.96 12.44
N LEU A 271 -21.84 -11.10 13.27
CA LEU A 271 -20.57 -11.77 12.97
C LEU A 271 -20.28 -12.83 14.05
N ILE A 272 -19.53 -13.86 13.71
CA ILE A 272 -18.87 -14.72 14.68
C ILE A 272 -17.44 -14.22 14.84
N LEU A 273 -17.08 -13.82 16.03
CA LEU A 273 -15.76 -13.39 16.43
C LEU A 273 -15.03 -14.50 17.16
N GLU A 274 -13.74 -14.64 16.93
CA GLU A 274 -12.86 -15.53 17.70
C GLU A 274 -11.74 -14.72 18.35
N LYS A 275 -11.62 -14.88 19.66
CA LYS A 275 -10.53 -14.31 20.45
C LYS A 275 -10.01 -15.36 21.42
N GLU A 276 -8.69 -15.62 21.39
CA GLU A 276 -8.03 -16.62 22.26
C GLU A 276 -8.69 -18.02 22.19
N GLY A 277 -9.15 -18.41 20.99
CA GLY A 277 -9.84 -19.69 20.77
C GLY A 277 -11.29 -19.75 21.24
N VAL A 278 -11.83 -18.67 21.78
CA VAL A 278 -13.24 -18.57 22.19
C VAL A 278 -14.03 -17.82 21.12
N GLN A 279 -15.12 -18.44 20.67
CA GLN A 279 -16.03 -17.83 19.71
C GLN A 279 -17.24 -17.19 20.40
N ALA A 280 -17.66 -16.04 19.88
CA ALA A 280 -18.83 -15.31 20.36
C ALA A 280 -19.55 -14.63 19.19
N GLU A 281 -20.87 -14.51 19.31
CA GLU A 281 -21.68 -13.73 18.38
C GLU A 281 -21.56 -12.25 18.68
N TYR A 282 -21.45 -11.45 17.63
CA TYR A 282 -21.44 -9.99 17.69
C TYR A 282 -22.54 -9.43 16.78
N PRO A 283 -23.63 -8.89 17.36
CA PRO A 283 -24.74 -8.36 16.57
C PRO A 283 -24.35 -7.06 15.85
N CYS A 284 -24.54 -7.01 14.54
CA CYS A 284 -24.29 -5.82 13.71
C CYS A 284 -25.04 -5.91 12.38
N ARG A 285 -25.28 -4.76 11.75
CA ARG A 285 -25.99 -4.65 10.47
C ARG A 285 -25.13 -4.07 9.34
N ASN A 286 -24.06 -3.37 9.68
CA ASN A 286 -23.21 -2.67 8.73
C ASN A 286 -21.77 -3.14 8.87
N VAL A 287 -21.25 -3.84 7.86
CA VAL A 287 -19.89 -4.38 7.87
C VAL A 287 -19.12 -3.96 6.63
N ILE A 288 -17.89 -3.50 6.83
CA ILE A 288 -16.91 -3.22 5.78
C ILE A 288 -15.81 -4.27 5.86
N PHE A 289 -15.75 -5.19 4.90
CA PHE A 289 -14.64 -6.13 4.80
C PHE A 289 -13.43 -5.46 4.15
N ALA A 290 -12.37 -5.26 4.93
CA ALA A 290 -11.10 -4.66 4.52
C ALA A 290 -9.93 -5.64 4.75
N ILE A 291 -10.16 -6.93 4.48
CA ILE A 291 -9.34 -8.09 4.87
C ILE A 291 -8.03 -8.25 4.09
N GLY A 292 -7.80 -7.44 3.05
CA GLY A 292 -6.64 -7.56 2.19
C GLY A 292 -6.70 -8.81 1.29
N HIS A 293 -5.54 -9.24 0.79
CA HIS A 293 -5.45 -10.34 -0.18
C HIS A 293 -5.05 -11.70 0.43
N SER A 294 -4.62 -11.73 1.69
CA SER A 294 -4.01 -12.91 2.31
C SER A 294 -4.94 -13.66 3.28
N ALA A 295 -6.08 -13.09 3.63
CA ALA A 295 -7.08 -13.72 4.52
C ALA A 295 -7.86 -14.83 3.78
N ARG A 296 -7.14 -15.90 3.40
CA ARG A 296 -7.68 -16.98 2.57
C ARG A 296 -8.82 -17.73 3.25
N ASP A 297 -8.73 -17.93 4.55
CA ASP A 297 -9.80 -18.48 5.39
C ASP A 297 -11.09 -17.64 5.29
N THR A 298 -10.98 -16.33 5.35
CA THR A 298 -12.15 -15.44 5.17
C THR A 298 -12.71 -15.53 3.74
N PHE A 299 -11.87 -15.70 2.69
CA PHE A 299 -12.38 -15.90 1.34
C PHE A 299 -13.15 -17.24 1.21
N TYR A 300 -12.68 -18.32 1.85
CA TYR A 300 -13.42 -19.59 1.88
C TYR A 300 -14.75 -19.41 2.61
N MET A 301 -14.77 -18.78 3.79
CA MET A 301 -15.99 -18.49 4.55
C MET A 301 -17.00 -17.70 3.72
N LEU A 302 -16.57 -16.62 3.06
CA LEU A 302 -17.47 -15.80 2.24
C LEU A 302 -18.02 -16.59 1.03
N HIS A 303 -17.23 -17.49 0.47
CA HIS A 303 -17.67 -18.36 -0.62
C HIS A 303 -18.70 -19.39 -0.13
N GLU A 304 -18.47 -20.03 1.01
CA GLU A 304 -19.41 -20.96 1.65
C GLU A 304 -20.74 -20.28 2.03
N ARG A 305 -20.71 -18.99 2.30
CA ARG A 305 -21.90 -18.16 2.52
C ARG A 305 -22.56 -17.68 1.22
N GLU A 306 -22.13 -18.21 0.07
CA GLU A 306 -22.69 -17.95 -1.26
C GLU A 306 -22.52 -16.50 -1.75
N LEU A 307 -21.54 -15.74 -1.21
CA LEU A 307 -21.21 -14.45 -1.78
C LEU A 307 -20.63 -14.61 -3.19
N SER A 308 -21.14 -13.83 -4.14
CA SER A 308 -20.67 -13.89 -5.52
C SER A 308 -19.21 -13.48 -5.63
N MET A 309 -18.39 -14.37 -6.17
CA MET A 309 -16.96 -14.17 -6.37
C MET A 309 -16.56 -14.51 -7.80
N ASN A 310 -15.54 -13.82 -8.32
CA ASN A 310 -14.96 -14.12 -9.62
C ASN A 310 -13.45 -14.35 -9.48
N PRO A 311 -12.90 -15.34 -10.19
CA PRO A 311 -11.46 -15.53 -10.26
C PRO A 311 -10.80 -14.32 -10.92
N LYS A 312 -9.63 -13.93 -10.45
CA LYS A 312 -8.92 -12.75 -10.93
C LYS A 312 -7.48 -13.07 -11.26
N ALA A 313 -6.99 -12.53 -12.38
CA ALA A 313 -5.58 -12.60 -12.75
C ALA A 313 -4.69 -11.95 -11.68
N PHE A 314 -3.53 -12.52 -11.45
CA PHE A 314 -2.47 -11.97 -10.59
C PHE A 314 -1.10 -12.26 -11.21
N ALA A 315 -0.01 -12.02 -10.49
CA ALA A 315 1.32 -12.28 -10.99
C ALA A 315 2.16 -13.03 -9.97
N ILE A 316 2.97 -13.97 -10.45
CA ILE A 316 3.91 -14.76 -9.65
C ILE A 316 5.31 -14.67 -10.25
N GLY A 317 6.32 -14.99 -9.45
CA GLY A 317 7.71 -15.06 -9.89
C GLY A 317 8.68 -15.14 -8.72
N VAL A 318 9.89 -14.64 -8.96
CA VAL A 318 10.98 -14.67 -8.00
C VAL A 318 11.39 -13.24 -7.61
N ARG A 319 12.03 -13.09 -6.46
CA ARG A 319 12.65 -11.83 -6.08
C ARG A 319 14.14 -11.87 -6.38
N VAL A 320 14.63 -10.85 -7.05
CA VAL A 320 16.03 -10.68 -7.43
C VAL A 320 16.67 -9.58 -6.61
N GLU A 321 17.86 -9.84 -6.10
CA GLU A 321 18.67 -8.91 -5.34
C GLU A 321 19.97 -8.57 -6.08
N HIS A 322 20.41 -7.34 -6.01
CA HIS A 322 21.64 -6.83 -6.64
C HIS A 322 22.19 -5.63 -5.87
N PRO A 323 23.48 -5.30 -6.01
CA PRO A 323 24.06 -4.11 -5.37
C PRO A 323 23.34 -2.81 -5.78
N ALA A 324 23.06 -1.95 -4.80
CA ALA A 324 22.32 -0.70 -5.04
C ALA A 324 23.10 0.29 -5.90
N HIS A 325 24.43 0.35 -5.76
CA HIS A 325 25.30 1.25 -6.53
C HIS A 325 25.21 1.01 -8.05
N LEU A 326 25.04 -0.24 -8.51
CA LEU A 326 24.90 -0.55 -9.94
C LEU A 326 23.79 0.26 -10.62
N ILE A 327 22.67 0.41 -9.92
CA ILE A 327 21.54 1.15 -10.47
C ILE A 327 21.74 2.65 -10.35
N LYS A 328 22.36 3.14 -9.26
CA LYS A 328 22.70 4.55 -9.11
C LYS A 328 23.68 5.00 -10.20
N GLU A 329 24.75 4.27 -10.42
CA GLU A 329 25.74 4.55 -11.49
C GLU A 329 25.11 4.47 -12.88
N SER A 330 24.33 3.43 -13.13
CA SER A 330 23.60 3.29 -14.40
C SER A 330 22.65 4.46 -14.65
N GLN A 331 21.97 4.99 -13.62
CA GLN A 331 20.98 6.05 -13.77
C GLN A 331 21.59 7.45 -13.76
N TYR A 332 22.60 7.69 -12.91
CA TYR A 332 23.13 9.03 -12.63
C TYR A 332 24.53 9.27 -13.22
N GLY A 333 25.25 8.23 -13.60
CA GLY A 333 26.65 8.28 -14.00
C GLY A 333 27.59 8.07 -12.82
N GLU A 334 28.86 7.82 -13.10
CA GLU A 334 29.92 7.73 -12.08
C GLU A 334 30.11 9.07 -11.35
N GLY A 335 30.41 9.03 -10.05
CA GLY A 335 30.64 10.23 -9.24
C GLY A 335 29.40 11.10 -9.04
N TYR A 336 28.20 10.50 -9.03
CA TYR A 336 26.95 11.21 -8.75
C TYR A 336 26.96 11.86 -7.35
N PRO A 337 26.30 13.03 -7.15
CA PRO A 337 26.18 13.66 -5.84
C PRO A 337 25.42 12.76 -4.86
N GLU A 338 25.79 12.83 -3.57
CA GLU A 338 25.12 12.02 -2.52
C GLU A 338 23.63 12.37 -2.34
N GLU A 339 23.28 13.63 -2.59
CA GLU A 339 21.93 14.17 -2.43
C GLU A 339 20.91 13.67 -3.45
N VAL A 340 21.35 12.92 -4.49
CA VAL A 340 20.38 12.34 -5.43
C VAL A 340 19.60 11.21 -4.74
N PRO A 341 18.28 11.11 -4.98
CA PRO A 341 17.48 10.04 -4.39
C PRO A 341 17.95 8.68 -4.87
N THR A 342 17.60 7.63 -4.14
CA THR A 342 17.89 6.26 -4.54
C THR A 342 17.33 5.95 -5.92
N ALA A 343 18.15 5.30 -6.74
CA ALA A 343 17.80 4.94 -8.10
C ALA A 343 16.80 3.77 -8.13
N SER A 344 15.82 3.86 -9.01
CA SER A 344 14.84 2.79 -9.20
C SER A 344 14.58 2.55 -10.68
N TYR A 345 14.21 1.34 -11.04
CA TYR A 345 13.90 0.96 -12.42
C TYR A 345 12.55 0.26 -12.54
N LYS A 346 12.03 0.23 -13.75
CA LYS A 346 10.92 -0.60 -14.17
C LYS A 346 11.29 -1.23 -15.50
N LEU A 347 11.35 -2.56 -15.55
CA LEU A 347 11.68 -3.34 -16.72
C LEU A 347 10.48 -4.17 -17.14
N THR A 348 10.29 -4.33 -18.43
CA THR A 348 9.24 -5.17 -19.01
C THR A 348 9.81 -5.90 -20.21
N HIS A 349 9.41 -7.16 -20.36
CA HIS A 349 9.78 -7.98 -21.51
C HIS A 349 8.59 -8.84 -21.94
N GLN A 350 8.39 -8.98 -23.24
CA GLN A 350 7.39 -9.88 -23.80
C GLN A 350 8.07 -11.15 -24.31
N CYS A 351 7.70 -12.30 -23.72
CA CYS A 351 8.24 -13.59 -24.15
C CYS A 351 7.69 -13.97 -25.53
N LYS A 352 8.57 -14.12 -26.51
CA LYS A 352 8.16 -14.46 -27.90
C LYS A 352 7.48 -15.81 -28.02
N GLY A 353 7.89 -16.79 -27.22
CA GLY A 353 7.34 -18.17 -27.30
C GLY A 353 5.95 -18.33 -26.68
N THR A 354 5.71 -17.68 -25.54
CA THR A 354 4.46 -17.83 -24.77
C THR A 354 3.52 -16.64 -24.88
N GLY A 355 3.98 -15.52 -25.42
CA GLY A 355 3.24 -14.27 -25.42
C GLY A 355 3.07 -13.63 -24.03
N ARG A 356 3.67 -14.19 -22.97
CA ARG A 356 3.53 -13.66 -21.60
C ARG A 356 4.48 -12.51 -21.36
N GLY A 357 3.98 -11.50 -20.67
CA GLY A 357 4.78 -10.39 -20.17
C GLY A 357 5.54 -10.79 -18.90
N ILE A 358 6.84 -10.50 -18.86
CA ILE A 358 7.66 -10.54 -17.64
C ILE A 358 8.01 -9.10 -17.29
N TYR A 359 7.88 -8.74 -16.01
CA TYR A 359 8.16 -7.37 -15.59
C TYR A 359 8.71 -7.29 -14.17
N SER A 360 9.52 -6.24 -13.93
CA SER A 360 9.95 -5.91 -12.58
C SER A 360 8.80 -5.25 -11.82
N PHE A 361 8.60 -5.65 -10.57
CA PHE A 361 7.56 -5.10 -9.72
C PHE A 361 8.08 -4.85 -8.31
N CYS A 362 7.53 -3.81 -7.66
CA CYS A 362 7.86 -3.47 -6.28
C CYS A 362 9.38 -3.48 -5.98
N MET A 363 10.17 -2.80 -6.84
CA MET A 363 11.60 -2.64 -6.59
C MET A 363 11.80 -1.83 -5.30
N CYS A 364 12.60 -2.36 -4.38
CA CYS A 364 12.97 -1.74 -3.10
C CYS A 364 14.43 -1.29 -3.16
N PRO A 365 14.71 -0.01 -3.46
CA PRO A 365 16.08 0.50 -3.46
C PRO A 365 16.65 0.50 -2.04
N GLY A 366 17.91 0.09 -1.87
CA GLY A 366 18.56 0.05 -0.56
C GLY A 366 17.77 -0.73 0.49
N GLY A 367 17.10 -1.81 0.07
CA GLY A 367 16.19 -2.54 0.92
C GLY A 367 16.55 -4.01 1.10
N TYR A 368 15.68 -4.72 1.79
CA TYR A 368 15.86 -6.11 2.21
C TYR A 368 14.83 -7.01 1.56
N VAL A 369 15.19 -8.25 1.27
CA VAL A 369 14.23 -9.32 1.02
C VAL A 369 13.77 -9.85 2.39
N VAL A 370 12.48 -10.02 2.57
CA VAL A 370 11.90 -10.48 3.84
C VAL A 370 11.03 -11.72 3.62
N ASN A 371 11.05 -12.62 4.60
CA ASN A 371 10.05 -13.68 4.67
C ASN A 371 8.70 -13.07 5.01
N SER A 372 7.72 -13.22 4.11
CA SER A 372 6.38 -12.68 4.28
C SER A 372 5.29 -13.77 4.30
N SER A 373 5.67 -14.96 4.75
CA SER A 373 4.73 -16.07 4.93
C SER A 373 3.61 -15.72 5.91
N SER A 374 2.43 -16.26 5.70
CA SER A 374 1.27 -16.11 6.58
C SER A 374 0.57 -17.43 6.93
N GLU A 375 1.02 -18.54 6.35
CA GLU A 375 0.51 -19.89 6.60
C GLU A 375 1.69 -20.84 6.84
N LYS A 376 1.58 -21.73 7.82
CA LYS A 376 2.59 -22.77 8.09
C LYS A 376 2.79 -23.71 6.91
N GLY A 377 4.03 -24.11 6.68
CA GLY A 377 4.37 -25.00 5.56
C GLY A 377 4.32 -24.33 4.17
N ARG A 378 4.16 -23.01 4.12
CA ARG A 378 4.13 -22.20 2.92
C ARG A 378 5.11 -21.04 3.03
N LEU A 379 5.75 -20.72 1.92
CA LEU A 379 6.76 -19.67 1.91
C LEU A 379 6.55 -18.71 0.73
N CYS A 380 6.50 -17.43 1.07
CA CYS A 380 6.61 -16.36 0.10
C CYS A 380 7.51 -15.23 0.62
N VAL A 381 8.06 -14.44 -0.28
CA VAL A 381 8.97 -13.34 0.05
C VAL A 381 8.44 -12.02 -0.47
N ASN A 382 8.77 -10.95 0.24
CA ASN A 382 8.52 -9.60 -0.19
C ASN A 382 9.80 -8.76 -0.06
N GLY A 383 9.74 -7.47 -0.40
CA GLY A 383 10.79 -6.51 -0.15
C GLY A 383 10.32 -5.44 0.80
N MET A 384 11.22 -5.01 1.66
CA MET A 384 10.99 -3.88 2.53
C MET A 384 12.21 -2.95 2.53
N SER A 385 12.00 -1.68 2.88
CA SER A 385 13.10 -0.75 3.15
C SER A 385 12.75 0.20 4.27
N TYR A 386 13.78 0.76 4.89
CA TYR A 386 13.68 1.90 5.78
C TYR A 386 13.53 3.21 4.99
N HIS A 387 13.22 4.28 5.67
CA HIS A 387 13.04 5.59 5.04
C HIS A 387 14.30 6.06 4.28
N ASP A 388 15.46 5.89 4.90
CA ASP A 388 16.76 6.30 4.33
C ASP A 388 17.19 5.49 3.11
N ARG A 389 16.66 4.25 2.93
CA ARG A 389 17.05 3.34 1.86
C ARG A 389 18.57 3.13 1.74
N ALA A 390 19.25 3.10 2.89
CA ALA A 390 20.70 3.04 2.98
C ALA A 390 21.30 1.63 2.83
N GLY A 391 20.49 0.61 2.60
CA GLY A 391 20.95 -0.75 2.40
C GLY A 391 21.90 -0.87 1.18
N HIS A 392 22.92 -1.74 1.28
CA HIS A 392 23.90 -1.96 0.23
C HIS A 392 23.33 -2.65 -1.02
N ASN A 393 22.24 -3.38 -0.87
CA ASN A 393 21.52 -4.00 -1.98
C ASN A 393 20.18 -3.31 -2.26
N SER A 394 19.73 -3.51 -3.48
CA SER A 394 18.36 -3.27 -3.90
C SER A 394 17.74 -4.58 -4.36
N ASN A 395 16.43 -4.71 -4.28
CA ASN A 395 15.75 -5.91 -4.73
C ASN A 395 14.48 -5.58 -5.51
N THR A 396 14.03 -6.50 -6.35
CA THR A 396 12.79 -6.39 -7.12
C THR A 396 12.17 -7.76 -7.37
N ALA A 397 10.87 -7.84 -7.43
CA ALA A 397 10.22 -9.02 -7.97
C ALA A 397 10.33 -9.02 -9.51
N LEU A 398 10.68 -10.14 -10.10
CA LEU A 398 10.50 -10.45 -11.52
C LEU A 398 9.34 -11.41 -11.64
N ILE A 399 8.23 -10.92 -12.18
CA ILE A 399 6.95 -11.61 -12.16
C ILE A 399 6.33 -11.71 -13.54
N THR A 400 5.53 -12.76 -13.73
CA THR A 400 4.71 -12.96 -14.91
C THR A 400 3.24 -13.03 -14.52
N THR A 401 2.38 -12.55 -15.40
CA THR A 401 0.93 -12.63 -15.18
C THR A 401 0.44 -14.06 -15.35
N VAL A 402 -0.39 -14.51 -14.41
CA VAL A 402 -1.22 -15.71 -14.52
C VAL A 402 -2.69 -15.31 -14.55
N THR A 403 -3.46 -16.02 -15.31
CA THR A 403 -4.88 -15.76 -15.57
C THR A 403 -5.74 -16.93 -15.08
N PRO A 404 -7.05 -16.82 -15.01
CA PRO A 404 -7.90 -17.95 -14.67
C PRO A 404 -7.67 -19.20 -15.53
N ASP A 405 -7.23 -19.05 -16.78
CA ASP A 405 -6.89 -20.17 -17.67
C ASP A 405 -5.68 -21.01 -17.19
N ASP A 406 -4.87 -20.45 -16.28
CA ASP A 406 -3.73 -21.15 -15.66
C ASP A 406 -4.12 -21.89 -14.37
N PHE A 407 -5.31 -21.68 -13.85
CA PHE A 407 -5.73 -22.23 -12.56
C PHE A 407 -6.18 -23.69 -12.68
N PRO A 408 -6.15 -24.46 -11.58
CA PRO A 408 -6.45 -25.87 -11.61
C PRO A 408 -7.94 -26.20 -11.86
N SER A 409 -8.83 -25.22 -11.71
CA SER A 409 -10.29 -25.38 -11.87
C SER A 409 -10.98 -24.04 -12.14
N ASP A 410 -12.26 -24.10 -12.48
CA ASP A 410 -13.13 -22.91 -12.68
C ASP A 410 -13.65 -22.31 -11.37
N SER A 411 -13.27 -22.87 -10.21
CA SER A 411 -13.65 -22.32 -8.91
C SER A 411 -13.18 -20.87 -8.76
N PRO A 412 -13.99 -19.95 -8.23
CA PRO A 412 -13.55 -18.59 -7.95
C PRO A 412 -12.34 -18.53 -7.00
N LEU A 413 -12.10 -19.58 -6.21
CA LEU A 413 -10.97 -19.72 -5.28
C LEU A 413 -9.76 -20.47 -5.87
N ALA A 414 -9.83 -20.99 -7.10
CA ALA A 414 -8.74 -21.76 -7.72
C ALA A 414 -7.40 -20.99 -7.77
N GLY A 415 -7.45 -19.66 -7.85
CA GLY A 415 -6.26 -18.81 -7.75
C GLY A 415 -5.54 -18.90 -6.40
N LEU A 416 -6.26 -19.10 -5.30
CA LEU A 416 -5.66 -19.32 -3.98
C LEU A 416 -4.93 -20.66 -3.91
N GLU A 417 -5.52 -21.72 -4.46
CA GLU A 417 -4.91 -23.04 -4.54
C GLU A 417 -3.65 -23.03 -5.40
N PHE A 418 -3.69 -22.29 -6.51
CA PHE A 418 -2.52 -22.06 -7.37
C PHE A 418 -1.38 -21.38 -6.61
N GLN A 419 -1.66 -20.33 -5.82
CA GLN A 419 -0.64 -19.68 -4.98
C GLN A 419 -0.07 -20.64 -3.95
N ARG A 420 -0.93 -21.34 -3.20
CA ARG A 420 -0.53 -22.32 -2.17
C ARG A 420 0.39 -23.40 -2.70
N LYS A 421 0.13 -23.92 -3.89
CA LYS A 421 0.99 -24.91 -4.55
C LYS A 421 2.45 -24.42 -4.68
N TYR A 422 2.65 -23.18 -5.13
CA TYR A 422 4.00 -22.66 -5.31
C TYR A 422 4.65 -22.24 -3.98
N GLU A 423 3.88 -21.76 -3.03
CA GLU A 423 4.36 -21.45 -1.67
C GLU A 423 4.79 -22.72 -0.93
N GLU A 424 4.05 -23.81 -1.06
CA GLU A 424 4.41 -25.15 -0.51
C GLU A 424 5.68 -25.69 -1.19
N LEU A 425 5.80 -25.52 -2.49
CA LEU A 425 6.98 -25.95 -3.25
C LEU A 425 8.21 -25.16 -2.79
N ALA A 426 8.10 -23.83 -2.64
CA ALA A 426 9.17 -22.98 -2.13
C ALA A 426 9.58 -23.38 -0.71
N TYR A 427 8.60 -23.66 0.17
CA TYR A 427 8.86 -24.14 1.53
C TYR A 427 9.62 -25.48 1.54
N LYS A 428 9.23 -26.43 0.70
CA LYS A 428 9.89 -27.76 0.58
C LYS A 428 11.32 -27.61 0.07
N ILE A 429 11.52 -26.87 -1.02
CA ILE A 429 12.85 -26.63 -1.62
C ILE A 429 13.78 -25.92 -0.62
N GLY A 430 13.23 -24.96 0.14
CA GLY A 430 13.94 -24.23 1.17
C GLY A 430 14.06 -24.96 2.51
N ASN A 431 13.52 -26.16 2.65
CA ASN A 431 13.43 -26.88 3.94
C ASN A 431 12.97 -25.92 5.09
N GLY A 432 11.90 -25.18 4.83
CA GLY A 432 11.36 -24.17 5.74
C GLY A 432 12.03 -22.80 5.70
N LYS A 433 13.18 -22.67 5.03
CA LYS A 433 13.95 -21.42 4.90
C LYS A 433 13.76 -20.82 3.51
N ILE A 434 14.11 -19.55 3.34
CA ILE A 434 14.03 -18.88 2.03
C ILE A 434 15.00 -19.55 1.05
N PRO A 435 14.51 -20.17 -0.04
CA PRO A 435 15.39 -20.77 -1.04
C PRO A 435 16.07 -19.68 -1.88
N VAL A 436 17.40 -19.75 -1.99
CA VAL A 436 18.22 -18.81 -2.76
C VAL A 436 19.05 -19.51 -3.81
N GLN A 437 19.28 -18.84 -4.93
CA GLN A 437 20.15 -19.29 -5.99
C GLN A 437 20.90 -18.08 -6.59
N LEU A 438 22.17 -18.25 -6.93
CA LEU A 438 22.93 -17.23 -7.64
C LEU A 438 22.47 -17.15 -9.10
N PHE A 439 22.29 -15.93 -9.60
CA PHE A 439 21.83 -15.70 -10.97
C PHE A 439 22.72 -16.35 -12.03
N GLY A 440 24.05 -16.32 -11.84
CA GLY A 440 25.00 -16.97 -12.75
C GLY A 440 24.86 -18.49 -12.78
N ASP A 441 24.53 -19.13 -11.66
CA ASP A 441 24.31 -20.57 -11.55
C ASP A 441 22.95 -20.93 -12.14
N PHE A 442 21.93 -20.12 -11.89
CA PHE A 442 20.61 -20.25 -12.52
C PHE A 442 20.70 -20.29 -14.05
N LEU A 443 21.46 -19.36 -14.65
CA LEU A 443 21.64 -19.31 -16.11
C LEU A 443 22.35 -20.56 -16.67
N LYS A 444 23.19 -21.21 -15.86
CA LYS A 444 23.90 -22.45 -16.23
C LYS A 444 23.15 -23.71 -15.86
N ASN A 445 21.96 -23.58 -15.29
CA ASN A 445 21.18 -24.70 -14.74
C ASN A 445 22.00 -25.52 -13.71
N GLN A 446 22.67 -24.83 -12.80
CA GLN A 446 23.53 -25.41 -11.77
C GLN A 446 23.03 -24.99 -10.38
N MET A 447 23.21 -25.86 -9.40
CA MET A 447 22.94 -25.56 -7.99
C MET A 447 24.02 -24.62 -7.44
N SER A 448 23.60 -23.65 -6.64
CA SER A 448 24.53 -22.78 -5.91
C SER A 448 24.99 -23.46 -4.62
N THR A 449 26.28 -23.42 -4.35
CA THR A 449 26.89 -24.04 -3.16
C THR A 449 27.65 -23.05 -2.26
N LYS A 450 27.94 -21.86 -2.78
CA LYS A 450 28.66 -20.80 -2.06
C LYS A 450 28.31 -19.43 -2.63
N LEU A 451 28.24 -18.41 -1.78
CA LEU A 451 27.92 -17.04 -2.19
C LEU A 451 29.06 -16.33 -2.96
N GLY A 452 30.30 -16.77 -2.78
CA GLY A 452 31.44 -16.06 -3.34
C GLY A 452 31.59 -14.65 -2.74
N LYS A 453 31.52 -13.61 -3.62
CA LYS A 453 31.60 -12.20 -3.21
C LYS A 453 30.22 -11.55 -2.97
N VAL A 454 29.14 -12.32 -3.07
CA VAL A 454 27.78 -11.78 -2.88
C VAL A 454 27.46 -11.74 -1.40
N THR A 455 26.90 -10.63 -0.94
CA THR A 455 26.38 -10.45 0.42
C THR A 455 24.88 -10.19 0.34
N PRO A 456 24.03 -11.16 0.70
CA PRO A 456 22.58 -10.97 0.65
C PRO A 456 22.09 -10.02 1.73
N SER A 457 21.01 -9.30 1.44
CA SER A 457 20.26 -8.47 2.39
C SER A 457 18.90 -9.13 2.66
N ILE A 458 18.92 -10.30 3.28
CA ILE A 458 17.72 -11.11 3.56
C ILE A 458 17.43 -11.06 5.06
N LYS A 459 16.19 -10.71 5.41
CA LYS A 459 15.66 -10.85 6.77
C LYS A 459 14.81 -12.12 6.83
N GLY A 460 15.27 -13.07 7.61
CA GLY A 460 14.77 -14.43 7.71
C GLY A 460 15.87 -15.47 7.41
N GLU A 461 15.66 -16.69 7.89
CA GLU A 461 16.55 -17.80 7.56
C GLU A 461 16.48 -18.13 6.07
N TRP A 462 17.62 -18.39 5.46
CA TRP A 462 17.73 -18.77 4.07
C TRP A 462 18.72 -19.90 3.85
N GLN A 463 18.59 -20.62 2.73
CA GLN A 463 19.53 -21.64 2.28
C GLN A 463 19.57 -21.70 0.76
N PHE A 464 20.59 -22.36 0.20
CA PHE A 464 20.60 -22.64 -1.23
C PHE A 464 19.45 -23.55 -1.62
N ALA A 465 18.80 -23.24 -2.74
CA ALA A 465 17.80 -24.09 -3.33
C ALA A 465 18.46 -25.38 -3.83
N ASN A 466 17.96 -26.55 -3.38
CA ASN A 466 18.47 -27.86 -3.73
C ASN A 466 17.43 -28.63 -4.55
#